data_f0683a93f74bf2f9dfac9b01bf835381
#
_entry.id   f0683a93f74bf2f9dfac9b01bf835381
#
_cell.length_a   1.000
_cell.length_b   1.000
_cell.length_c   1.000
_cell.angle_alpha   90.00
_cell.angle_beta   90.00
_cell.angle_gamma   90.00
#
_symmetry.space_group_name_H-M   'P 1'
#
loop_
_entity.id
_entity.type
_entity.pdbx_description
1 polymer ?
#
loop_
_entity_poly.entity_id
_entity_poly.type
_entity_poly.pdbx_seq_one_letter_code
_entity_poly.pdbx_strand_id
1 'polypeptide(L)'
;LCNKLMRVDVDELLEARTDKQLGSQMAGMLGLNLHTANALAALYLALGQDVACVAENAIGIATYEKRGDDLYGTLSMPSVTVGTVGGATRLHAQKANLEMIGCAGGEHSSRKLAEIICASALALEISLAGAIVSNEFAKAHAKFGR
;
A
#
# COMPACT_ATOMS: atom_id res chain seq x y z
N LEU A 1 9.70 15.90 -0.34
CA LEU A 1 9.34 14.71 -1.15
C LEU A 1 8.34 15.10 -2.23
N CYS A 2 7.17 15.66 -1.88
CA CYS A 2 6.10 15.99 -2.82
C CYS A 2 6.60 16.85 -4.00
N ASN A 3 7.15 18.02 -3.74
CA ASN A 3 7.58 18.94 -4.80
C ASN A 3 8.79 18.43 -5.61
N LYS A 4 9.75 17.73 -4.98
CA LYS A 4 11.00 17.34 -5.66
C LYS A 4 10.89 16.02 -6.42
N LEU A 5 10.23 15.02 -5.86
CA LEU A 5 10.13 13.68 -6.44
C LEU A 5 8.79 13.44 -7.12
N MET A 6 7.69 13.79 -6.44
CA MET A 6 6.35 13.54 -6.96
C MET A 6 5.86 14.65 -7.89
N ARG A 7 6.50 15.85 -7.85
CA ARG A 7 6.16 17.03 -8.67
C ARG A 7 4.71 17.49 -8.48
N VAL A 8 4.23 17.41 -7.25
CA VAL A 8 2.88 17.83 -6.86
C VAL A 8 2.93 18.70 -5.62
N ASP A 9 1.97 19.59 -5.50
CA ASP A 9 1.74 20.36 -4.29
C ASP A 9 0.96 19.52 -3.27
N VAL A 10 1.14 19.84 -1.98
CA VAL A 10 0.44 19.15 -0.90
C VAL A 10 -1.06 19.43 -0.94
N ASP A 11 -1.44 20.65 -1.26
CA ASP A 11 -2.85 21.05 -1.32
C ASP A 11 -3.57 20.36 -2.49
N GLU A 12 -2.95 20.27 -3.67
CA GLU A 12 -3.46 19.51 -4.82
C GLU A 12 -3.68 18.03 -4.48
N LEU A 13 -2.76 17.46 -3.72
CA LEU A 13 -2.84 16.04 -3.28
C LEU A 13 -4.00 15.80 -2.33
N LEU A 14 -4.27 16.75 -1.42
CA LEU A 14 -5.37 16.69 -0.47
C LEU A 14 -6.74 16.86 -1.15
N GLU A 15 -6.84 17.76 -2.12
CA GLU A 15 -8.06 17.98 -2.91
C GLU A 15 -8.41 16.71 -3.71
N ALA A 16 -7.46 16.20 -4.49
CA ALA A 16 -7.65 14.98 -5.27
C ALA A 16 -8.01 13.76 -4.42
N ARG A 17 -7.49 13.68 -3.18
CA ARG A 17 -7.86 12.63 -2.24
C ARG A 17 -9.30 12.74 -1.79
N THR A 18 -9.78 13.93 -1.50
CA THR A 18 -11.17 14.17 -1.06
C THR A 18 -12.15 13.69 -2.12
N ASP A 19 -11.93 14.03 -3.38
CA ASP A 19 -12.75 13.60 -4.51
C ASP A 19 -12.75 12.07 -4.67
N LYS A 20 -11.58 11.45 -4.53
CA LYS A 20 -11.46 10.00 -4.59
C LYS A 20 -12.18 9.28 -3.46
N GLN A 21 -12.11 9.80 -2.24
CA GLN A 21 -12.83 9.21 -1.11
C GLN A 21 -14.34 9.27 -1.32
N LEU A 22 -14.86 10.41 -1.76
CA LEU A 22 -16.27 10.58 -2.07
C LEU A 22 -16.72 9.59 -3.17
N GLY A 23 -15.95 9.48 -4.25
CA GLY A 23 -16.21 8.52 -5.32
C GLY A 23 -16.21 7.06 -4.85
N SER A 24 -15.25 6.69 -4.00
CA SER A 24 -15.19 5.34 -3.42
C SER A 24 -16.40 5.03 -2.55
N GLN A 25 -16.82 5.97 -1.70
CA GLN A 25 -18.01 5.82 -0.85
C GLN A 25 -19.29 5.72 -1.68
N MET A 26 -19.43 6.54 -2.72
CA MET A 26 -20.57 6.47 -3.64
C MET A 26 -20.63 5.13 -4.39
N ALA A 27 -19.47 4.51 -4.66
CA ALA A 27 -19.38 3.18 -5.25
C ALA A 27 -19.57 2.03 -4.25
N GLY A 28 -19.83 2.33 -2.97
CA GLY A 28 -20.05 1.33 -1.92
C GLY A 28 -18.79 0.62 -1.45
N MET A 29 -17.60 1.20 -1.66
CA MET A 29 -16.34 0.64 -1.20
C MET A 29 -16.17 0.78 0.32
N LEU A 30 -15.77 -0.30 0.97
CA LEU A 30 -15.42 -0.29 2.41
C LEU A 30 -14.02 0.28 2.66
N GLY A 31 -13.08 0.05 1.75
CA GLY A 31 -11.72 0.59 1.83
C GLY A 31 -11.64 1.98 1.19
N LEU A 32 -10.87 2.87 1.81
CA LEU A 32 -10.57 4.22 1.31
C LEU A 32 -9.09 4.31 0.96
N ASN A 33 -8.69 3.58 -0.07
CA ASN A 33 -7.32 3.51 -0.57
C ASN A 33 -7.31 3.46 -2.11
N LEU A 34 -6.13 3.57 -2.73
CA LEU A 34 -5.99 3.61 -4.19
C LEU A 34 -5.72 2.23 -4.78
N HIS A 35 -4.77 1.49 -4.18
CA HIS A 35 -4.35 0.19 -4.72
C HIS A 35 -3.73 -0.74 -3.68
N THR A 36 -4.14 -0.65 -2.44
CA THR A 36 -3.62 -1.51 -1.37
C THR A 36 -3.72 -3.00 -1.73
N ALA A 37 -4.76 -3.42 -2.46
CA ALA A 37 -4.88 -4.79 -2.96
C ALA A 37 -3.72 -5.21 -3.88
N ASN A 38 -3.25 -4.32 -4.77
CA ASN A 38 -2.10 -4.60 -5.64
C ASN A 38 -0.82 -4.77 -4.82
N ALA A 39 -0.60 -3.89 -3.83
CA ALA A 39 0.54 -3.98 -2.92
C ALA A 39 0.54 -5.31 -2.17
N LEU A 40 -0.61 -5.68 -1.60
CA LEU A 40 -0.76 -6.94 -0.87
C LEU A 40 -0.57 -8.16 -1.77
N ALA A 41 -1.14 -8.17 -2.97
CA ALA A 41 -0.98 -9.30 -3.89
C ALA A 41 0.49 -9.57 -4.20
N ALA A 42 1.27 -8.53 -4.50
CA ALA A 42 2.70 -8.65 -4.77
C ALA A 42 3.48 -9.12 -3.54
N LEU A 43 3.26 -8.49 -2.38
CA LEU A 43 3.95 -8.83 -1.14
C LEU A 43 3.57 -10.24 -0.64
N TYR A 44 2.30 -10.61 -0.74
CA TYR A 44 1.83 -11.93 -0.29
C TYR A 44 2.44 -13.06 -1.13
N LEU A 45 2.50 -12.91 -2.44
CA LEU A 45 3.18 -13.85 -3.31
C LEU A 45 4.69 -13.95 -3.00
N ALA A 46 5.33 -12.80 -2.84
CA ALA A 46 6.77 -12.74 -2.58
C ALA A 46 7.17 -13.31 -1.21
N LEU A 47 6.29 -13.20 -0.20
CA LEU A 47 6.56 -13.55 1.19
C LEU A 47 5.85 -14.84 1.66
N GLY A 48 5.19 -15.56 0.74
CA GLY A 48 4.52 -16.82 1.03
C GLY A 48 3.28 -16.69 1.91
N GLN A 49 2.59 -15.56 1.82
CA GLN A 49 1.33 -15.33 2.51
C GLN A 49 0.14 -15.91 1.73
N ASP A 50 -1.01 -16.02 2.36
CA ASP A 50 -2.22 -16.53 1.71
C ASP A 50 -2.86 -15.44 0.83
N VAL A 51 -2.76 -15.60 -0.49
CA VAL A 51 -3.30 -14.64 -1.46
C VAL A 51 -4.83 -14.61 -1.48
N ALA A 52 -5.51 -15.62 -0.95
CA ALA A 52 -6.97 -15.60 -0.81
C ALA A 52 -7.43 -14.51 0.16
N CYS A 53 -6.58 -14.14 1.13
CA CYS A 53 -6.85 -13.10 2.10
C CYS A 53 -6.65 -11.66 1.58
N VAL A 54 -6.18 -11.48 0.33
CA VAL A 54 -5.91 -10.13 -0.21
C VAL A 54 -7.18 -9.27 -0.21
N ALA A 55 -8.33 -9.86 -0.53
CA ALA A 55 -9.58 -9.10 -0.65
C ALA A 55 -9.99 -8.42 0.67
N GLU A 56 -10.05 -9.20 1.76
CA GLU A 56 -10.40 -8.67 3.08
C GLU A 56 -9.26 -7.86 3.70
N ASN A 57 -8.01 -8.24 3.48
CA ASN A 57 -6.86 -7.56 4.06
C ASN A 57 -6.57 -6.22 3.38
N ALA A 58 -7.04 -6.02 2.15
CA ALA A 58 -6.93 -4.75 1.44
C ALA A 58 -7.95 -3.68 1.89
N ILE A 59 -8.85 -4.00 2.81
CA ILE A 59 -9.75 -3.03 3.41
C ILE A 59 -8.93 -2.12 4.31
N GLY A 60 -8.34 -1.09 3.71
CA GLY A 60 -7.50 -0.10 4.37
C GLY A 60 -8.07 1.30 4.23
N ILE A 61 -7.77 2.14 5.21
CA ILE A 61 -8.16 3.55 5.21
C ILE A 61 -6.89 4.39 5.18
N ALA A 62 -6.60 5.01 4.03
CA ALA A 62 -5.54 5.99 3.90
C ALA A 62 -6.05 7.37 4.31
N THR A 63 -5.30 8.09 5.13
CA THR A 63 -5.61 9.48 5.47
C THR A 63 -4.41 10.36 5.22
N TYR A 64 -4.67 11.57 4.75
CA TYR A 64 -3.65 12.59 4.53
C TYR A 64 -4.08 13.89 5.16
N GLU A 65 -3.14 14.61 5.76
CA GLU A 65 -3.35 15.95 6.29
C GLU A 65 -2.12 16.82 6.05
N LYS A 66 -2.32 18.13 5.97
CA LYS A 66 -1.23 19.09 5.89
C LYS A 66 -0.76 19.45 7.30
N ARG A 67 0.54 19.38 7.54
CA ARG A 67 1.19 19.84 8.78
C ARG A 67 2.27 20.83 8.43
N GLY A 68 1.97 22.12 8.56
CA GLY A 68 2.82 23.18 8.00
C GLY A 68 2.89 23.03 6.49
N ASP A 69 4.08 22.88 5.92
CA ASP A 69 4.31 22.65 4.49
C ASP A 69 4.48 21.15 4.14
N ASP A 70 4.31 20.28 5.11
CA ASP A 70 4.51 18.85 4.93
C ASP A 70 3.19 18.07 4.79
N LEU A 71 3.24 16.98 4.03
CA LEU A 71 2.19 15.98 3.98
C LEU A 71 2.39 14.96 5.10
N TYR A 72 1.39 14.81 5.95
CA TYR A 72 1.28 13.70 6.90
C TYR A 72 0.29 12.66 6.37
N GLY A 73 0.78 11.45 6.12
CA GLY A 73 -0.02 10.35 5.60
C GLY A 73 -0.07 9.17 6.55
N THR A 74 -1.23 8.54 6.67
CA THR A 74 -1.40 7.28 7.41
C THR A 74 -2.16 6.25 6.60
N LEU A 75 -1.93 4.98 6.90
CA LEU A 75 -2.72 3.87 6.40
C LEU A 75 -3.08 2.94 7.56
N SER A 76 -4.36 2.77 7.81
CA SER A 76 -4.89 1.80 8.78
C SER A 76 -5.40 0.58 8.03
N MET A 77 -4.91 -0.61 8.39
CA MET A 77 -5.27 -1.89 7.78
C MET A 77 -5.78 -2.84 8.87
N PRO A 78 -7.06 -2.75 9.26
CA PRO A 78 -7.58 -3.42 10.47
C PRO A 78 -7.68 -4.93 10.33
N SER A 79 -7.72 -5.48 9.11
CA SER A 79 -7.95 -6.89 8.82
C SER A 79 -6.70 -7.63 8.30
N VAL A 80 -5.50 -7.04 8.44
CA VAL A 80 -4.26 -7.69 7.98
C VAL A 80 -4.01 -8.98 8.72
N THR A 81 -3.91 -10.08 7.97
CA THR A 81 -3.57 -11.41 8.45
C THR A 81 -2.29 -11.88 7.78
N VAL A 82 -1.24 -12.08 8.57
CA VAL A 82 0.08 -12.51 8.07
C VAL A 82 0.72 -13.53 9.01
N GLY A 83 1.56 -14.38 8.45
CA GLY A 83 2.32 -15.39 9.20
C GLY A 83 3.75 -15.52 8.69
N THR A 84 4.65 -15.90 9.59
CA THR A 84 6.07 -16.12 9.28
C THR A 84 6.48 -17.58 9.43
N VAL A 85 5.51 -18.45 9.78
CA VAL A 85 5.70 -19.88 10.00
C VAL A 85 4.60 -20.66 9.29
N GLY A 86 4.97 -21.75 8.65
CA GLY A 86 4.03 -22.64 7.97
C GLY A 86 3.69 -22.21 6.53
N GLY A 87 2.82 -22.98 5.89
CA GLY A 87 2.36 -22.70 4.53
C GLY A 87 3.50 -22.51 3.54
N ALA A 88 3.33 -21.56 2.66
CA ALA A 88 4.30 -21.21 1.61
C ALA A 88 5.53 -20.44 2.14
N THR A 89 5.55 -20.01 3.41
CA THR A 89 6.70 -19.29 3.99
C THR A 89 7.99 -20.11 4.02
N ARG A 90 7.90 -21.44 3.90
CA ARG A 90 9.06 -22.36 3.85
C ARG A 90 9.54 -22.70 2.45
N LEU A 91 8.87 -22.23 1.40
CA LEU A 91 9.39 -22.34 0.03
C LEU A 91 10.68 -21.54 -0.10
N HIS A 92 11.62 -22.04 -0.88
CA HIS A 92 12.98 -21.50 -0.92
C HIS A 92 13.05 -19.98 -1.15
N ALA A 93 12.33 -19.50 -2.17
CA ALA A 93 12.33 -18.06 -2.52
C ALA A 93 11.64 -17.22 -1.45
N GLN A 94 10.47 -17.64 -0.98
CA GLN A 94 9.69 -16.93 0.04
C GLN A 94 10.44 -16.86 1.37
N LYS A 95 11.08 -17.96 1.77
CA LYS A 95 11.92 -18.00 2.96
C LYS A 95 13.09 -17.01 2.85
N ALA A 96 13.81 -17.03 1.72
CA ALA A 96 14.91 -16.09 1.48
C ALA A 96 14.45 -14.62 1.53
N ASN A 97 13.27 -14.32 0.99
CA ASN A 97 12.69 -12.98 1.06
C ASN A 97 12.34 -12.58 2.50
N LEU A 98 11.76 -13.50 3.30
CA LEU A 98 11.50 -13.26 4.71
C LEU A 98 12.79 -13.07 5.52
N GLU A 99 13.85 -13.82 5.22
CA GLU A 99 15.18 -13.65 5.81
C GLU A 99 15.76 -12.27 5.49
N MET A 100 15.66 -11.83 4.24
CA MET A 100 16.15 -10.53 3.78
C MET A 100 15.55 -9.36 4.56
N ILE A 101 14.24 -9.42 4.87
CA ILE A 101 13.55 -8.38 5.66
C ILE A 101 13.58 -8.65 7.17
N GLY A 102 14.28 -9.69 7.61
CA GLY A 102 14.44 -10.07 9.00
C GLY A 102 13.15 -10.56 9.67
N CYS A 103 12.31 -11.28 8.90
CA CYS A 103 11.02 -11.83 9.35
C CYS A 103 10.95 -13.38 9.26
N ALA A 104 12.06 -14.07 9.05
CA ALA A 104 12.11 -15.54 8.95
C ALA A 104 12.11 -16.23 10.32
N GLY A 105 11.13 -15.98 11.14
CA GLY A 105 11.00 -16.53 12.48
C GLY A 105 11.52 -15.60 13.58
N GLY A 106 11.40 -16.07 14.82
CA GLY A 106 11.71 -15.27 16.01
C GLY A 106 10.47 -14.65 16.65
N GLU A 107 10.66 -14.19 17.89
CA GLU A 107 9.60 -13.54 18.65
C GLU A 107 9.18 -12.25 17.93
N HIS A 108 7.89 -12.03 17.82
CA HIS A 108 7.29 -10.86 17.15
C HIS A 108 7.53 -10.73 15.63
N SER A 109 8.10 -11.73 14.95
CA SER A 109 8.37 -11.68 13.51
C SER A 109 7.11 -11.43 12.65
N SER A 110 5.95 -11.97 13.03
CA SER A 110 4.67 -11.71 12.35
C SER A 110 4.19 -10.26 12.53
N ARG A 111 4.37 -9.67 13.72
CA ARG A 111 4.04 -8.26 13.94
C ARG A 111 4.94 -7.35 13.10
N LYS A 112 6.24 -7.61 13.10
CA LYS A 112 7.20 -6.90 12.26
C LYS A 112 6.82 -7.01 10.78
N LEU A 113 6.42 -8.20 10.33
CA LEU A 113 5.96 -8.41 8.94
C LEU A 113 4.71 -7.57 8.63
N ALA A 114 3.73 -7.55 9.53
CA ALA A 114 2.53 -6.73 9.37
C ALA A 114 2.87 -5.22 9.24
N GLU A 115 3.78 -4.73 10.08
CA GLU A 115 4.26 -3.34 10.02
C GLU A 115 4.97 -3.02 8.70
N ILE A 116 5.85 -3.91 8.22
CA ILE A 116 6.56 -3.76 6.94
C ILE A 116 5.56 -3.73 5.78
N ILE A 117 4.58 -4.61 5.78
CA ILE A 117 3.53 -4.67 4.74
C ILE A 117 2.71 -3.38 4.75
N CYS A 118 2.26 -2.93 5.92
CA CYS A 118 1.50 -1.69 6.04
C CYS A 118 2.31 -0.46 5.60
N ALA A 119 3.58 -0.36 6.00
CA ALA A 119 4.46 0.73 5.59
C ALA A 119 4.73 0.71 4.08
N SER A 120 4.93 -0.47 3.50
CA SER A 120 5.11 -0.62 2.05
C SER A 120 3.85 -0.22 1.28
N ALA A 121 2.69 -0.64 1.76
CA ALA A 121 1.41 -0.24 1.18
C ALA A 121 1.21 1.28 1.25
N LEU A 122 1.50 1.91 2.39
CA LEU A 122 1.43 3.37 2.53
C LEU A 122 2.37 4.09 1.56
N ALA A 123 3.60 3.63 1.42
CA ALA A 123 4.55 4.22 0.47
C ALA A 123 4.04 4.15 -0.98
N LEU A 124 3.44 3.03 -1.37
CA LEU A 124 2.86 2.84 -2.69
C LEU A 124 1.58 3.68 -2.88
N GLU A 125 0.73 3.82 -1.86
CA GLU A 125 -0.44 4.71 -1.88
C GLU A 125 -0.03 6.17 -2.15
N ILE A 126 0.98 6.67 -1.43
CA ILE A 126 1.52 8.02 -1.62
C ILE A 126 2.11 8.19 -3.02
N SER A 127 2.88 7.20 -3.48
CA SER A 127 3.49 7.20 -4.82
C SER A 127 2.43 7.27 -5.92
N LEU A 128 1.39 6.44 -5.83
CA LEU A 128 0.31 6.44 -6.81
C LEU A 128 -0.51 7.73 -6.76
N ALA A 129 -0.81 8.24 -5.57
CA ALA A 129 -1.50 9.52 -5.42
C ALA A 129 -0.75 10.64 -6.16
N GLY A 130 0.56 10.72 -5.98
CA GLY A 130 1.41 11.67 -6.71
C GLY A 130 1.39 11.47 -8.22
N ALA A 131 1.47 10.24 -8.69
CA ALA A 131 1.41 9.94 -10.12
C ALA A 131 0.06 10.31 -10.77
N ILE A 132 -1.03 10.20 -10.02
CA ILE A 132 -2.36 10.60 -10.49
C ILE A 132 -2.45 12.12 -10.58
N VAL A 133 -2.08 12.84 -9.53
CA VAL A 133 -2.16 14.30 -9.46
C VAL A 133 -1.23 14.96 -10.49
N SER A 134 -0.01 14.44 -10.66
CA SER A 134 0.93 14.92 -11.69
C SER A 134 0.57 14.52 -13.12
N ASN A 135 -0.54 13.79 -13.32
CA ASN A 135 -0.96 13.22 -14.62
C ASN A 135 0.04 12.23 -15.26
N GLU A 136 1.05 11.77 -14.49
CA GLU A 136 2.00 10.77 -14.99
C GLU A 136 1.35 9.39 -15.14
N PHE A 137 0.37 9.07 -14.30
CA PHE A 137 -0.40 7.82 -14.39
C PHE A 137 -1.12 7.69 -15.74
N ALA A 138 -1.86 8.72 -16.15
CA ALA A 138 -2.58 8.72 -17.44
C ALA A 138 -1.61 8.68 -18.63
N LYS A 139 -0.51 9.43 -18.59
CA LYS A 139 0.54 9.41 -19.63
C LYS A 139 1.19 8.04 -19.77
N ALA A 140 1.52 7.39 -18.66
CA ALA A 140 2.10 6.05 -18.68
C ALA A 140 1.14 5.03 -19.30
N HIS A 141 -0.15 5.08 -18.96
CA HIS A 141 -1.17 4.19 -19.55
C HIS A 141 -1.36 4.45 -21.03
N ALA A 142 -1.38 5.70 -21.46
CA ALA A 142 -1.48 6.05 -22.88
C ALA A 142 -0.27 5.55 -23.69
N LYS A 143 0.93 5.53 -23.09
CA LYS A 143 2.17 5.14 -23.75
C LYS A 143 2.41 3.63 -23.73
N PHE A 144 2.12 2.95 -22.63
CA PHE A 144 2.51 1.57 -22.37
C PHE A 144 1.33 0.60 -22.20
N GLY A 145 0.15 1.10 -21.83
CA GLY A 145 -1.06 0.30 -21.67
C GLY A 145 -1.82 0.25 -23.01
N ARG A 146 -1.87 -0.92 -23.63
CA ARG A 146 -2.69 -1.20 -24.80
C ARG A 146 -3.56 -2.40 -24.52
#